data_6c78fe82b2343da9f0178003daf462f2
#
_entry.id   6c78fe82b2343da9f0178003daf462f2
#
_cell.length_a   1.000
_cell.length_b   1.000
_cell.length_c   1.000
_cell.angle_alpha   90.00
_cell.angle_beta   90.00
_cell.angle_gamma   90.00
#
_symmetry.space_group_name_H-M   'P 1'
#
loop_
_entity.id
_entity.type
_entity.pdbx_description
1 polymer ?
#
loop_
_entity_poly.entity_id
_entity_poly.type
_entity_poly.pdbx_seq_one_letter_code
_entity_poly.pdbx_strand_id
1 'polypeptide(L)'
;MIERSEPVGVVYAWEDVRRTVGGGWIERTGRVGDNQNLLAEQRRALILDEVRRRGGVRVNELTRKLNVSDMTVRRDLDALARQGAVEKVHGGAVPVAEATTHEPGFEAKSTLELSAKEDIARAAARMAAPGSAIALAGGTTVFALAQQLVDVPDLTVVTNSVRVADVFHSAQRSMTAVGPAARPGAATVVLTGGVRTASDTLVGPVADAAIRSLHFDVLFIGVHGISAEAGLSTPNLAESETNRHFVRSARRVVVLADHTKWGTVGLSSFATLEEVDALVTDAGLPATARAEISERLPELVVAGPSGEVIGI
;
A
#
# COMPACT_ATOMS: atom_id res chain seq x y z
N MET A 1 -28.45 -13.70 -48.63
CA MET A 1 -28.92 -14.38 -47.41
C MET A 1 -27.67 -14.66 -46.60
N ILE A 2 -27.32 -13.76 -45.69
CA ILE A 2 -26.15 -13.86 -44.82
C ILE A 2 -26.70 -13.82 -43.40
N GLU A 3 -26.63 -14.97 -42.76
CA GLU A 3 -27.02 -15.15 -41.35
C GLU A 3 -26.07 -14.38 -40.46
N ARG A 4 -26.62 -13.54 -39.58
CA ARG A 4 -25.90 -12.86 -38.51
C ARG A 4 -25.96 -13.77 -37.29
N SER A 5 -24.80 -14.27 -36.87
CA SER A 5 -24.57 -14.93 -35.56
C SER A 5 -24.48 -13.88 -34.47
N GLU A 6 -25.37 -13.95 -33.48
CA GLU A 6 -25.33 -13.15 -32.26
C GLU A 6 -24.19 -13.59 -31.33
N PRO A 7 -23.53 -12.64 -30.60
CA PRO A 7 -22.55 -13.01 -29.60
C PRO A 7 -23.23 -13.47 -28.31
N VAL A 8 -22.84 -14.63 -27.82
CA VAL A 8 -23.25 -15.18 -26.52
C VAL A 8 -22.63 -14.33 -25.41
N GLY A 9 -23.45 -13.51 -24.78
CA GLY A 9 -23.09 -12.75 -23.59
C GLY A 9 -23.08 -13.67 -22.36
N VAL A 10 -21.93 -13.89 -21.76
CA VAL A 10 -21.83 -14.53 -20.45
C VAL A 10 -22.10 -13.45 -19.39
N VAL A 11 -23.30 -13.46 -18.87
CA VAL A 11 -23.72 -12.60 -17.72
C VAL A 11 -23.34 -13.36 -16.46
N TYR A 12 -22.33 -12.87 -15.74
CA TYR A 12 -22.06 -13.32 -14.37
C TYR A 12 -23.06 -12.63 -13.44
N ALA A 13 -24.02 -13.40 -12.93
CA ALA A 13 -24.96 -12.94 -11.93
C ALA A 13 -24.27 -12.85 -10.56
N TRP A 14 -24.13 -11.65 -10.02
CA TRP A 14 -23.58 -11.33 -8.70
C TRP A 14 -24.56 -11.55 -7.53
N GLU A 15 -25.71 -12.17 -7.75
CA GLU A 15 -26.77 -12.30 -6.73
C GLU A 15 -26.65 -13.50 -5.80
N ASP A 16 -25.80 -14.48 -6.07
CA ASP A 16 -25.78 -15.74 -5.29
C ASP A 16 -24.80 -15.73 -4.09
N VAL A 17 -24.04 -14.68 -3.84
CA VAL A 17 -23.09 -14.63 -2.70
C VAL A 17 -23.70 -14.11 -1.41
N ARG A 18 -24.93 -13.57 -1.43
CA ARG A 18 -25.56 -12.99 -0.22
C ARG A 18 -26.42 -13.94 0.61
N ARG A 19 -26.48 -15.22 0.29
CA ARG A 19 -27.45 -16.14 0.93
C ARG A 19 -26.89 -17.19 1.89
N THR A 20 -25.62 -17.18 2.21
CA THR A 20 -25.03 -18.20 3.09
C THR A 20 -24.33 -17.68 4.35
N VAL A 21 -24.55 -16.45 4.80
CA VAL A 21 -24.11 -16.05 6.14
C VAL A 21 -25.28 -15.39 6.86
N GLY A 22 -26.17 -16.21 7.36
CA GLY A 22 -27.19 -15.82 8.30
C GLY A 22 -26.69 -15.96 9.73
N GLY A 23 -26.85 -14.90 10.51
CA GLY A 23 -27.05 -15.04 11.95
C GLY A 23 -25.91 -14.59 12.86
N GLY A 24 -26.15 -13.51 13.59
CA GLY A 24 -25.72 -13.34 14.97
C GLY A 24 -24.54 -12.40 15.22
N TRP A 25 -24.83 -11.14 15.44
CA TRP A 25 -23.96 -10.23 16.21
C TRP A 25 -23.94 -10.71 17.66
N ILE A 26 -22.81 -11.22 18.12
CA ILE A 26 -22.53 -11.41 19.54
C ILE A 26 -21.40 -10.46 19.90
N GLU A 27 -21.73 -9.41 20.67
CA GLU A 27 -20.74 -8.68 21.45
C GLU A 27 -19.96 -9.67 22.30
N ARG A 28 -18.67 -9.80 22.05
CA ARG A 28 -17.76 -10.48 22.96
C ARG A 28 -16.71 -9.49 23.43
N THR A 29 -16.93 -8.98 24.62
CA THR A 29 -15.86 -8.49 25.50
C THR A 29 -14.82 -9.60 25.64
N GLY A 30 -13.73 -9.51 24.90
CA GLY A 30 -12.70 -10.53 24.83
C GLY A 30 -11.79 -10.50 26.04
N ARG A 31 -11.92 -11.49 26.91
CA ARG A 31 -10.82 -11.89 27.79
C ARG A 31 -9.66 -12.43 26.98
N VAL A 32 -8.46 -11.98 27.32
CA VAL A 32 -7.19 -12.59 26.89
C VAL A 32 -7.18 -14.05 27.35
N GLY A 33 -7.35 -15.01 26.41
CA GLY A 33 -7.27 -16.43 26.73
C GLY A 33 -8.15 -17.32 25.85
N ASP A 34 -7.88 -17.39 24.54
CA ASP A 34 -8.42 -18.49 23.70
C ASP A 34 -7.58 -18.66 22.41
N ASN A 35 -6.29 -19.01 22.59
CA ASN A 35 -5.39 -19.34 21.47
C ASN A 35 -5.31 -20.85 21.20
N GLN A 36 -6.29 -21.65 21.64
CA GLN A 36 -6.17 -23.11 21.62
C GLN A 36 -6.56 -23.78 20.31
N ASN A 37 -6.98 -23.07 19.23
CA ASN A 37 -7.38 -23.70 17.96
C ASN A 37 -7.07 -22.87 16.70
N LEU A 38 -5.92 -22.20 16.64
CA LEU A 38 -5.51 -21.57 15.38
C LEU A 38 -5.24 -22.63 14.31
N LEU A 39 -5.88 -22.49 13.14
CA LEU A 39 -5.54 -23.27 11.97
C LEU A 39 -4.07 -23.03 11.58
N ALA A 40 -3.41 -24.03 10.99
CA ALA A 40 -2.00 -23.96 10.66
C ALA A 40 -1.66 -22.72 9.79
N GLU A 41 -2.55 -22.30 8.89
CA GLU A 41 -2.36 -21.10 8.07
C GLU A 41 -2.44 -19.80 8.88
N GLN A 42 -3.42 -19.68 9.75
CA GLN A 42 -3.56 -18.52 10.64
C GLN A 42 -2.35 -18.38 11.58
N ARG A 43 -1.88 -19.51 12.12
CA ARG A 43 -0.71 -19.53 12.98
C ARG A 43 0.57 -19.15 12.24
N ARG A 44 0.76 -19.64 11.00
CA ARG A 44 1.89 -19.26 10.15
C ARG A 44 1.87 -17.78 9.76
N ALA A 45 0.68 -17.21 9.50
CA ALA A 45 0.54 -15.78 9.27
C ALA A 45 0.97 -14.96 10.49
N LEU A 46 0.56 -15.34 11.71
CA LEU A 46 1.00 -14.68 12.94
C LEU A 46 2.50 -14.81 13.21
N ILE A 47 3.09 -15.97 12.89
CA ILE A 47 4.54 -16.18 13.01
C ILE A 47 5.27 -15.26 12.03
N LEU A 48 4.83 -15.17 10.79
CA LEU A 48 5.46 -14.34 9.76
C LEU A 48 5.39 -12.86 10.13
N ASP A 49 4.23 -12.40 10.61
CA ASP A 49 4.06 -11.03 11.12
C ASP A 49 5.06 -10.73 12.26
N GLU A 50 5.17 -11.64 13.22
CA GLU A 50 6.11 -11.46 14.35
C GLU A 50 7.57 -11.45 13.92
N VAL A 51 7.95 -12.30 12.93
CA VAL A 51 9.30 -12.32 12.34
C VAL A 51 9.62 -10.98 11.69
N ARG A 52 8.70 -10.44 10.91
CA ARG A 52 8.87 -9.15 10.21
C ARG A 52 8.95 -8.00 11.20
N ARG A 53 8.04 -7.95 12.17
CA ARG A 53 7.96 -6.87 13.16
C ARG A 53 9.19 -6.77 14.08
N ARG A 54 9.82 -7.91 14.42
CA ARG A 54 10.94 -7.96 15.37
C ARG A 54 12.30 -8.14 14.71
N GLY A 55 12.37 -8.31 13.39
CA GLY A 55 13.61 -8.67 12.72
C GLY A 55 14.13 -10.08 13.06
N GLY A 56 13.29 -10.89 13.72
CA GLY A 56 13.60 -12.27 14.08
C GLY A 56 12.84 -12.76 15.30
N VAL A 57 12.65 -14.07 15.38
CA VAL A 57 11.92 -14.72 16.47
C VAL A 57 12.63 -15.98 16.96
N ARG A 58 12.48 -16.29 18.24
CA ARG A 58 12.95 -17.55 18.83
C ARG A 58 11.81 -18.54 18.98
N VAL A 59 12.09 -19.83 18.74
CA VAL A 59 11.09 -20.91 18.86
C VAL A 59 10.43 -20.88 20.24
N ASN A 60 11.19 -20.73 21.32
CA ASN A 60 10.66 -20.71 22.69
C ASN A 60 9.75 -19.49 22.98
N GLU A 61 9.93 -18.37 22.30
CA GLU A 61 9.06 -17.19 22.41
C GLU A 61 7.73 -17.45 21.70
N LEU A 62 7.78 -17.98 20.47
CA LEU A 62 6.62 -18.35 19.70
C LEU A 62 5.79 -19.45 20.40
N THR A 63 6.46 -20.46 20.98
CA THR A 63 5.81 -21.52 21.76
C THR A 63 4.95 -20.96 22.89
N ARG A 64 5.49 -20.01 23.64
CA ARG A 64 4.77 -19.32 24.71
C ARG A 64 3.65 -18.42 24.20
N LYS A 65 3.94 -17.62 23.16
CA LYS A 65 2.99 -16.63 22.60
C LYS A 65 1.78 -17.31 21.96
N LEU A 66 2.01 -18.40 21.21
CA LEU A 66 0.97 -19.11 20.46
C LEU A 66 0.35 -20.27 21.21
N ASN A 67 0.89 -20.59 22.38
CA ASN A 67 0.46 -21.72 23.23
C ASN A 67 0.43 -23.06 22.46
N VAL A 68 1.47 -23.36 21.70
CA VAL A 68 1.64 -24.60 20.94
C VAL A 68 2.98 -25.26 21.25
N SER A 69 3.16 -26.53 20.89
CA SER A 69 4.42 -27.24 21.15
C SER A 69 5.58 -26.69 20.31
N ASP A 70 6.81 -26.83 20.80
CA ASP A 70 8.06 -26.54 20.07
C ASP A 70 8.07 -27.21 18.68
N MET A 71 7.65 -28.47 18.62
CA MET A 71 7.57 -29.23 17.38
C MET A 71 6.58 -28.60 16.38
N THR A 72 5.47 -28.02 16.85
CA THR A 72 4.50 -27.34 15.99
C THR A 72 5.10 -26.06 15.43
N VAL A 73 5.74 -25.25 16.28
CA VAL A 73 6.43 -24.02 15.84
C VAL A 73 7.51 -24.34 14.80
N ARG A 74 8.33 -25.39 15.04
CA ARG A 74 9.38 -25.79 14.09
C ARG A 74 8.80 -26.23 12.75
N ARG A 75 7.69 -26.97 12.74
CA ARG A 75 7.01 -27.35 11.48
C ARG A 75 6.46 -26.14 10.73
N ASP A 76 5.92 -25.18 11.45
CA ASP A 76 5.41 -23.94 10.82
C ASP A 76 6.56 -23.09 10.27
N LEU A 77 7.67 -22.94 11.00
CA LEU A 77 8.88 -22.28 10.50
C LEU A 77 9.49 -23.03 9.32
N ASP A 78 9.46 -24.38 9.32
CA ASP A 78 9.90 -25.19 8.17
C ASP A 78 9.02 -24.97 6.94
N ALA A 79 7.70 -24.83 7.14
CA ALA A 79 6.79 -24.54 6.04
C ALA A 79 7.02 -23.14 5.46
N LEU A 80 7.18 -22.12 6.33
CA LEU A 80 7.48 -20.75 5.93
C LEU A 80 8.85 -20.64 5.23
N ALA A 81 9.86 -21.36 5.72
CA ALA A 81 11.18 -21.40 5.08
C ALA A 81 11.14 -22.06 3.70
N ARG A 82 10.38 -23.14 3.53
CA ARG A 82 10.19 -23.76 2.20
C ARG A 82 9.45 -22.85 1.22
N GLN A 83 8.62 -21.96 1.72
CA GLN A 83 7.94 -20.91 0.93
C GLN A 83 8.83 -19.69 0.67
N GLY A 84 10.07 -19.67 1.21
CA GLY A 84 10.96 -18.51 1.11
C GLY A 84 10.51 -17.29 1.93
N ALA A 85 9.59 -17.47 2.87
CA ALA A 85 9.03 -16.37 3.66
C ALA A 85 9.88 -16.01 4.88
N VAL A 86 10.67 -16.95 5.39
CA VAL A 86 11.61 -16.75 6.50
C VAL A 86 12.90 -17.55 6.25
N GLU A 87 14.00 -17.09 6.81
CA GLU A 87 15.27 -17.84 6.89
C GLU A 87 15.39 -18.46 8.28
N LYS A 88 15.66 -19.79 8.34
CA LYS A 88 15.87 -20.47 9.61
C LYS A 88 17.26 -20.20 10.14
N VAL A 89 17.33 -19.81 11.40
CA VAL A 89 18.57 -19.68 12.16
C VAL A 89 18.55 -20.64 13.37
N HIS A 90 19.69 -20.78 14.05
CA HIS A 90 19.75 -21.65 15.22
C HIS A 90 18.77 -21.20 16.32
N GLY A 91 17.75 -22.01 16.57
CA GLY A 91 16.72 -21.74 17.59
C GLY A 91 15.61 -20.75 17.21
N GLY A 92 15.50 -20.37 15.93
CA GLY A 92 14.49 -19.41 15.48
C GLY A 92 14.39 -19.22 13.98
N ALA A 93 13.86 -18.07 13.60
CA ALA A 93 13.84 -17.60 12.22
C ALA A 93 14.02 -16.08 12.16
N VAL A 94 14.60 -15.62 11.06
CA VAL A 94 14.73 -14.20 10.70
C VAL A 94 13.98 -13.96 9.38
N PRO A 95 13.64 -12.71 9.04
CA PRO A 95 13.15 -12.41 7.70
C PRO A 95 14.18 -12.88 6.68
N VAL A 96 13.73 -13.45 5.58
CA VAL A 96 14.61 -13.58 4.41
C VAL A 96 15.00 -12.17 4.03
N ALA A 97 16.28 -11.89 3.93
CA ALA A 97 16.74 -10.64 3.32
C ALA A 97 16.17 -10.64 1.90
N GLU A 98 15.09 -9.87 1.68
CA GLU A 98 14.54 -9.73 0.35
C GLU A 98 15.67 -9.22 -0.54
N ALA A 99 15.92 -9.91 -1.65
CA ALA A 99 16.89 -9.41 -2.61
C ALA A 99 16.46 -8.00 -3.01
N THR A 100 17.39 -7.05 -3.05
CA THR A 100 17.11 -5.64 -3.38
C THR A 100 16.35 -5.48 -4.72
N THR A 101 16.36 -6.53 -5.56
CA THR A 101 15.65 -6.62 -6.84
C THR A 101 14.29 -7.31 -6.75
N HIS A 102 13.89 -7.81 -5.55
CA HIS A 102 12.59 -8.46 -5.42
C HIS A 102 11.45 -7.44 -5.46
N GLU A 103 10.61 -7.52 -6.47
CA GLU A 103 9.44 -6.66 -6.66
C GLU A 103 8.15 -7.49 -6.48
N PRO A 104 7.53 -7.49 -5.28
CA PRO A 104 6.23 -8.11 -5.11
C PRO A 104 5.19 -7.39 -5.95
N GLY A 105 4.37 -8.15 -6.70
CA GLY A 105 3.28 -7.58 -7.50
C GLY A 105 2.24 -6.84 -6.66
N PHE A 106 1.40 -6.03 -7.32
CA PHE A 106 0.35 -5.24 -6.67
C PHE A 106 -0.56 -6.11 -5.79
N GLU A 107 -1.05 -7.27 -6.31
CA GLU A 107 -1.95 -8.17 -5.57
C GLU A 107 -1.33 -8.68 -4.27
N ALA A 108 -0.05 -9.07 -4.30
CA ALA A 108 0.66 -9.52 -3.12
C ALA A 108 0.77 -8.42 -2.05
N LYS A 109 1.03 -7.18 -2.48
CA LYS A 109 1.13 -6.02 -1.60
C LYS A 109 -0.22 -5.51 -1.10
N SER A 110 -1.31 -5.70 -1.87
CA SER A 110 -2.63 -5.17 -1.56
C SER A 110 -3.27 -5.80 -0.32
N THR A 111 -2.90 -7.03 0.02
CA THR A 111 -3.42 -7.76 1.18
C THR A 111 -2.61 -7.54 2.47
N LEU A 112 -1.45 -6.89 2.38
CA LEU A 112 -0.57 -6.62 3.53
C LEU A 112 -0.94 -5.28 4.16
N GLU A 113 -0.90 -5.21 5.50
CA GLU A 113 -1.07 -3.96 6.28
C GLU A 113 -2.29 -3.13 5.85
N LEU A 114 -3.44 -3.76 5.60
CA LEU A 114 -4.66 -3.10 5.09
C LEU A 114 -5.11 -1.96 6.01
N SER A 115 -5.20 -2.21 7.32
CA SER A 115 -5.64 -1.22 8.29
C SER A 115 -4.70 -0.01 8.33
N ALA A 116 -3.38 -0.25 8.35
CA ALA A 116 -2.39 0.81 8.33
C ALA A 116 -2.50 1.67 7.05
N LYS A 117 -2.66 1.04 5.88
CA LYS A 117 -2.84 1.76 4.62
C LYS A 117 -4.12 2.59 4.58
N GLU A 118 -5.22 2.09 5.14
CA GLU A 118 -6.46 2.83 5.24
C GLU A 118 -6.36 4.02 6.18
N ASP A 119 -5.68 3.87 7.33
CA ASP A 119 -5.45 4.96 8.28
C ASP A 119 -4.55 6.04 7.67
N ILE A 120 -3.45 5.64 7.02
CA ILE A 120 -2.56 6.54 6.26
C ILE A 120 -3.33 7.28 5.17
N ALA A 121 -4.15 6.57 4.38
CA ALA A 121 -4.95 7.16 3.32
C ALA A 121 -5.92 8.23 3.84
N ARG A 122 -6.63 7.95 4.93
CA ARG A 122 -7.56 8.92 5.56
C ARG A 122 -6.83 10.15 6.09
N ALA A 123 -5.66 9.99 6.70
CA ALA A 123 -4.85 11.10 7.17
C ALA A 123 -4.34 11.96 5.99
N ALA A 124 -3.80 11.31 4.96
CA ALA A 124 -3.24 11.97 3.78
C ALA A 124 -4.30 12.67 2.92
N ALA A 125 -5.54 12.19 2.89
CA ALA A 125 -6.62 12.81 2.12
C ALA A 125 -6.88 14.28 2.52
N ARG A 126 -6.60 14.64 3.77
CA ARG A 126 -6.74 16.01 4.28
C ARG A 126 -5.71 16.98 3.67
N MET A 127 -4.68 16.47 3.02
CA MET A 127 -3.62 17.27 2.39
C MET A 127 -3.95 17.63 0.92
N ALA A 128 -5.01 17.05 0.35
CA ALA A 128 -5.48 17.34 -1.00
C ALA A 128 -6.55 18.45 -0.93
N ALA A 129 -6.22 19.63 -1.38
CA ALA A 129 -7.16 20.75 -1.40
C ALA A 129 -8.08 20.68 -2.64
N PRO A 130 -9.37 21.04 -2.53
CA PRO A 130 -10.25 21.20 -3.69
C PRO A 130 -9.63 22.11 -4.77
N GLY A 131 -9.79 21.76 -6.04
CA GLY A 131 -9.26 22.52 -7.18
C GLY A 131 -7.76 22.37 -7.42
N SER A 132 -7.04 21.58 -6.61
CA SER A 132 -5.60 21.39 -6.78
C SER A 132 -5.24 20.38 -7.88
N ALA A 133 -4.03 20.53 -8.43
CA ALA A 133 -3.39 19.55 -9.30
C ALA A 133 -2.54 18.60 -8.44
N ILE A 134 -2.98 17.34 -8.33
CA ILE A 134 -2.27 16.34 -7.54
C ILE A 134 -1.69 15.23 -8.42
N ALA A 135 -0.52 14.73 -8.04
CA ALA A 135 0.03 13.52 -8.62
C ALA A 135 -0.17 12.35 -7.64
N LEU A 136 -0.70 11.23 -8.14
CA LEU A 136 -0.87 9.98 -7.42
C LEU A 136 0.02 8.91 -8.09
N ALA A 137 1.23 8.70 -7.59
CA ALA A 137 2.11 7.65 -8.10
C ALA A 137 1.57 6.26 -7.74
N GLY A 138 1.95 5.23 -8.50
CA GLY A 138 1.44 3.88 -8.26
C GLY A 138 1.83 3.31 -6.90
N GLY A 139 1.01 2.39 -6.39
CA GLY A 139 1.23 1.71 -5.12
C GLY A 139 -0.06 1.45 -4.36
N THR A 140 -0.05 0.43 -3.48
CA THR A 140 -1.27 0.00 -2.78
C THR A 140 -1.77 1.01 -1.75
N THR A 141 -0.87 1.76 -1.08
CA THR A 141 -1.25 2.82 -0.13
C THR A 141 -1.81 4.04 -0.87
N VAL A 142 -1.22 4.40 -2.02
CA VAL A 142 -1.74 5.48 -2.88
C VAL A 142 -3.08 5.09 -3.50
N PHE A 143 -3.27 3.81 -3.84
CA PHE A 143 -4.58 3.30 -4.28
C PHE A 143 -5.65 3.47 -3.17
N ALA A 144 -5.32 3.16 -1.91
CA ALA A 144 -6.21 3.42 -0.78
C ALA A 144 -6.52 4.92 -0.62
N LEU A 145 -5.51 5.80 -0.82
CA LEU A 145 -5.73 7.25 -0.82
C LEU A 145 -6.68 7.68 -1.95
N ALA A 146 -6.51 7.17 -3.17
CA ALA A 146 -7.38 7.50 -4.30
C ALA A 146 -8.85 7.26 -3.98
N GLN A 147 -9.17 6.19 -3.24
CA GLN A 147 -10.55 5.89 -2.80
C GLN A 147 -11.11 6.94 -1.82
N GLN A 148 -10.27 7.62 -1.06
CA GLN A 148 -10.68 8.70 -0.15
C GLN A 148 -10.85 10.04 -0.86
N LEU A 149 -10.31 10.20 -2.08
CA LEU A 149 -10.28 11.46 -2.81
C LEU A 149 -11.37 11.61 -3.86
N VAL A 150 -12.19 10.58 -4.12
CA VAL A 150 -13.21 10.60 -5.19
C VAL A 150 -14.27 11.69 -5.03
N ASP A 151 -14.51 12.14 -3.81
CA ASP A 151 -15.50 13.16 -3.48
C ASP A 151 -14.87 14.57 -3.29
N VAL A 152 -13.55 14.72 -3.39
CA VAL A 152 -12.89 16.03 -3.34
C VAL A 152 -13.14 16.74 -4.68
N PRO A 153 -13.79 17.93 -4.66
CA PRO A 153 -14.21 18.58 -5.91
C PRO A 153 -13.05 19.20 -6.68
N ASP A 154 -13.23 19.23 -8.01
CA ASP A 154 -12.39 19.96 -8.98
C ASP A 154 -10.90 19.56 -8.97
N LEU A 155 -10.56 18.33 -8.53
CA LEU A 155 -9.18 17.83 -8.59
C LEU A 155 -8.74 17.61 -10.04
N THR A 156 -7.49 17.97 -10.33
CA THR A 156 -6.76 17.43 -11.48
C THR A 156 -5.80 16.35 -10.98
N VAL A 157 -6.10 15.09 -11.29
CA VAL A 157 -5.34 13.92 -10.84
C VAL A 157 -4.45 13.44 -11.97
N VAL A 158 -3.14 13.50 -11.79
CA VAL A 158 -2.17 12.87 -12.69
C VAL A 158 -1.67 11.58 -12.05
N THR A 159 -1.74 10.47 -12.79
CA THR A 159 -1.31 9.18 -12.24
C THR A 159 -0.62 8.32 -13.31
N ASN A 160 0.34 7.52 -12.87
CA ASN A 160 0.93 6.44 -13.66
C ASN A 160 0.35 5.06 -13.28
N SER A 161 -0.74 5.03 -12.52
CA SER A 161 -1.42 3.79 -12.12
C SER A 161 -2.77 3.66 -12.80
N VAL A 162 -2.94 2.60 -13.57
CA VAL A 162 -4.25 2.26 -14.18
C VAL A 162 -5.31 2.05 -13.10
N ARG A 163 -4.94 1.40 -11.99
CA ARG A 163 -5.87 1.13 -10.87
C ARG A 163 -6.34 2.41 -10.19
N VAL A 164 -5.45 3.38 -10.00
CA VAL A 164 -5.83 4.69 -9.45
C VAL A 164 -6.76 5.42 -10.41
N ALA A 165 -6.46 5.43 -11.70
CA ALA A 165 -7.34 6.03 -12.72
C ALA A 165 -8.73 5.38 -12.73
N ASP A 166 -8.81 4.04 -12.60
CA ASP A 166 -10.05 3.29 -12.55
C ASP A 166 -10.92 3.62 -11.32
N VAL A 167 -10.33 3.97 -10.18
CA VAL A 167 -11.07 4.42 -8.98
C VAL A 167 -11.92 5.65 -9.32
N PHE A 168 -11.30 6.69 -9.85
CA PHE A 168 -12.00 7.93 -10.22
C PHE A 168 -12.99 7.70 -11.36
N HIS A 169 -12.61 6.93 -12.38
CA HIS A 169 -13.47 6.62 -13.50
C HIS A 169 -14.72 5.83 -13.07
N SER A 170 -14.58 4.87 -12.17
CA SER A 170 -15.70 4.08 -11.64
C SER A 170 -16.62 4.93 -10.78
N ALA A 171 -16.09 5.83 -9.96
CA ALA A 171 -16.88 6.78 -9.18
C ALA A 171 -17.71 7.69 -10.09
N GLN A 172 -17.12 8.22 -11.17
CA GLN A 172 -17.82 9.05 -12.14
C GLN A 172 -18.94 8.28 -12.85
N ARG A 173 -18.71 7.04 -13.28
CA ARG A 173 -19.74 6.20 -13.94
C ARG A 173 -20.89 5.84 -13.02
N SER A 174 -20.63 5.52 -11.77
CA SER A 174 -21.67 5.20 -10.78
C SER A 174 -22.63 6.38 -10.56
N MET A 175 -22.13 7.61 -10.72
CA MET A 175 -22.92 8.84 -10.58
C MET A 175 -23.71 9.18 -11.86
N THR A 176 -23.20 8.89 -13.06
CA THR A 176 -23.90 9.13 -14.33
C THR A 176 -25.06 8.17 -14.56
N ALA A 177 -25.09 7.02 -13.89
CA ALA A 177 -26.24 6.11 -13.91
C ALA A 177 -27.51 6.72 -13.30
N VAL A 178 -27.42 7.84 -12.59
CA VAL A 178 -28.55 8.58 -11.97
C VAL A 178 -29.04 9.76 -12.85
N GLY A 179 -28.32 10.13 -13.95
CA GLY A 179 -28.73 11.18 -14.89
C GLY A 179 -27.57 11.70 -15.76
N PRO A 180 -27.89 12.30 -16.95
CA PRO A 180 -26.89 12.61 -17.98
C PRO A 180 -26.04 13.88 -17.73
N ALA A 181 -26.06 14.48 -16.54
CA ALA A 181 -25.26 15.66 -16.24
C ALA A 181 -23.91 15.25 -15.63
N ALA A 182 -22.80 15.65 -16.28
CA ALA A 182 -21.51 15.66 -15.64
C ALA A 182 -21.62 16.40 -14.29
N ARG A 183 -21.21 15.76 -13.18
CA ARG A 183 -21.24 16.40 -11.87
C ARG A 183 -20.33 17.62 -11.91
N PRO A 184 -20.80 18.84 -11.60
CA PRO A 184 -19.91 19.95 -11.33
C PRO A 184 -18.93 19.52 -10.22
N GLY A 185 -17.61 19.66 -10.45
CA GLY A 185 -16.60 19.28 -9.49
C GLY A 185 -16.04 17.85 -9.63
N ALA A 186 -16.38 17.10 -10.68
CA ALA A 186 -15.75 15.80 -10.95
C ALA A 186 -14.24 15.96 -11.24
N ALA A 187 -13.43 15.04 -10.72
CA ALA A 187 -11.98 15.07 -10.95
C ALA A 187 -11.64 14.88 -12.43
N THR A 188 -10.69 15.67 -12.95
CA THR A 188 -10.05 15.41 -14.24
C THR A 188 -8.91 14.44 -14.03
N VAL A 189 -8.88 13.29 -14.73
CA VAL A 189 -7.85 12.27 -14.59
C VAL A 189 -6.96 12.22 -15.82
N VAL A 190 -5.67 12.38 -15.60
CA VAL A 190 -4.62 12.28 -16.63
C VAL A 190 -3.77 11.05 -16.35
N LEU A 191 -3.82 10.06 -17.25
CA LEU A 191 -2.97 8.87 -17.19
C LEU A 191 -1.70 9.12 -18.01
N THR A 192 -0.51 8.94 -17.41
CA THR A 192 0.79 9.29 -18.04
C THR A 192 1.13 8.46 -19.26
N GLY A 193 0.55 7.25 -19.38
CA GLY A 193 1.02 6.25 -20.33
C GLY A 193 2.35 5.61 -19.89
N GLY A 194 2.91 4.74 -20.73
CA GLY A 194 4.15 4.03 -20.44
C GLY A 194 4.02 2.50 -20.50
N VAL A 195 5.06 1.80 -20.02
CA VAL A 195 5.13 0.34 -19.96
C VAL A 195 4.70 -0.12 -18.56
N ARG A 196 3.77 -1.07 -18.49
CA ARG A 196 3.24 -1.59 -17.21
C ARG A 196 4.24 -2.51 -16.53
N THR A 197 4.50 -2.28 -15.25
CA THR A 197 5.35 -3.11 -14.38
C THR A 197 4.56 -4.16 -13.60
N ALA A 198 5.25 -5.01 -12.85
CA ALA A 198 4.63 -6.00 -11.94
C ALA A 198 3.83 -5.33 -10.81
N SER A 199 4.19 -4.11 -10.41
CA SER A 199 3.49 -3.30 -9.41
C SER A 199 2.28 -2.53 -9.97
N ASP A 200 1.88 -2.80 -11.23
CA ASP A 200 0.76 -2.13 -11.92
C ASP A 200 0.98 -0.62 -12.14
N THR A 201 2.24 -0.19 -12.25
CA THR A 201 2.61 1.17 -12.61
C THR A 201 3.06 1.27 -14.06
N LEU A 202 2.81 2.41 -14.67
CA LEU A 202 3.28 2.76 -16.02
C LEU A 202 4.58 3.56 -15.90
N VAL A 203 5.63 3.12 -16.56
CA VAL A 203 6.99 3.68 -16.45
C VAL A 203 7.65 3.83 -17.79
N GLY A 204 8.84 4.44 -17.80
CA GLY A 204 9.70 4.58 -18.95
C GLY A 204 9.45 5.84 -19.78
N PRO A 205 10.10 5.99 -20.96
CA PRO A 205 10.24 7.26 -21.66
C PRO A 205 8.93 8.01 -21.94
N VAL A 206 7.83 7.29 -22.17
CA VAL A 206 6.50 7.90 -22.42
C VAL A 206 5.95 8.51 -21.13
N ALA A 207 5.97 7.76 -20.01
CA ALA A 207 5.56 8.26 -18.72
C ALA A 207 6.44 9.44 -18.27
N ASP A 208 7.76 9.29 -18.41
CA ASP A 208 8.74 10.29 -18.01
C ASP A 208 8.58 11.60 -18.78
N ALA A 209 8.33 11.52 -20.10
CA ALA A 209 8.09 12.69 -20.93
C ALA A 209 6.79 13.42 -20.53
N ALA A 210 5.71 12.66 -20.24
CA ALA A 210 4.46 13.24 -19.80
C ALA A 210 4.62 13.95 -18.43
N ILE A 211 5.27 13.29 -17.46
CA ILE A 211 5.45 13.83 -16.11
C ILE A 211 6.31 15.12 -16.14
N ARG A 212 7.41 15.12 -16.90
CA ARG A 212 8.30 16.30 -17.02
C ARG A 212 7.62 17.55 -17.59
N SER A 213 6.56 17.38 -18.33
CA SER A 213 5.79 18.51 -18.89
C SER A 213 4.74 19.09 -17.94
N LEU A 214 4.57 18.51 -16.74
CA LEU A 214 3.52 18.84 -15.80
C LEU A 214 4.11 19.38 -14.49
N HIS A 215 3.29 20.13 -13.75
CA HIS A 215 3.61 20.63 -12.41
C HIS A 215 2.46 20.31 -11.47
N PHE A 216 2.79 19.79 -10.30
CA PHE A 216 1.81 19.37 -9.31
C PHE A 216 1.89 20.22 -8.05
N ASP A 217 0.75 20.54 -7.45
CA ASP A 217 0.71 21.17 -6.14
C ASP A 217 1.18 20.19 -5.07
N VAL A 218 0.74 18.93 -5.16
CA VAL A 218 1.12 17.85 -4.23
C VAL A 218 1.34 16.55 -5.01
N LEU A 219 2.45 15.88 -4.70
CA LEU A 219 2.70 14.49 -5.06
C LEU A 219 2.42 13.61 -3.85
N PHE A 220 1.58 12.57 -4.03
CA PHE A 220 1.48 11.46 -3.10
C PHE A 220 2.17 10.24 -3.71
N ILE A 221 3.17 9.72 -3.03
CA ILE A 221 4.00 8.63 -3.53
C ILE A 221 4.18 7.52 -2.49
N GLY A 222 3.99 6.27 -2.91
CA GLY A 222 4.37 5.10 -2.15
C GLY A 222 5.83 4.73 -2.36
N VAL A 223 6.36 3.91 -1.48
CA VAL A 223 7.75 3.44 -1.55
C VAL A 223 7.83 1.92 -1.34
N HIS A 224 8.90 1.32 -1.87
CA HIS A 224 9.26 -0.04 -1.47
C HIS A 224 9.98 -0.03 -0.12
N GLY A 225 10.91 0.90 0.06
CA GLY A 225 11.67 1.05 1.29
C GLY A 225 12.12 2.47 1.55
N ILE A 226 12.35 2.76 2.84
CA ILE A 226 12.87 4.02 3.36
C ILE A 226 14.02 3.71 4.30
N SER A 227 15.17 4.36 4.12
CA SER A 227 16.25 4.36 5.12
C SER A 227 16.89 5.74 5.23
N ALA A 228 17.58 5.97 6.34
CA ALA A 228 18.26 7.23 6.59
C ALA A 228 19.39 7.48 5.58
N GLU A 229 20.08 6.42 5.16
CA GLU A 229 21.23 6.49 4.25
C GLU A 229 20.82 6.46 2.77
N ALA A 230 19.89 5.55 2.41
CA ALA A 230 19.51 5.36 1.02
C ALA A 230 18.32 6.23 0.59
N GLY A 231 17.64 6.90 1.53
CA GLY A 231 16.43 7.66 1.24
C GLY A 231 15.27 6.75 0.82
N LEU A 232 14.54 7.17 -0.21
CA LEU A 232 13.41 6.45 -0.80
C LEU A 232 13.88 5.54 -1.92
N SER A 233 13.52 4.26 -1.88
CA SER A 233 14.04 3.26 -2.81
C SER A 233 12.97 2.33 -3.39
N THR A 234 13.29 1.75 -4.54
CA THR A 234 12.48 0.74 -5.25
C THR A 234 13.39 -0.34 -5.85
N PRO A 235 12.91 -1.58 -6.01
CA PRO A 235 13.69 -2.63 -6.69
C PRO A 235 13.75 -2.46 -8.21
N ASN A 236 12.90 -1.62 -8.82
CA ASN A 236 12.76 -1.47 -10.26
C ASN A 236 13.41 -0.18 -10.75
N LEU A 237 14.42 -0.29 -11.64
CA LEU A 237 15.16 0.85 -12.17
C LEU A 237 14.28 1.83 -12.97
N ALA A 238 13.34 1.31 -13.75
CA ALA A 238 12.43 2.15 -14.54
C ALA A 238 11.45 2.89 -13.63
N GLU A 239 10.95 2.24 -12.56
CA GLU A 239 10.14 2.92 -11.53
C GLU A 239 10.94 4.01 -10.82
N SER A 240 12.20 3.72 -10.48
CA SER A 240 13.09 4.71 -9.83
C SER A 240 13.22 5.98 -10.67
N GLU A 241 13.43 5.85 -11.98
CA GLU A 241 13.56 7.01 -12.85
C GLU A 241 12.25 7.78 -13.00
N THR A 242 11.13 7.08 -13.22
CA THR A 242 9.80 7.70 -13.28
C THR A 242 9.42 8.40 -11.97
N ASN A 243 9.71 7.78 -10.81
CA ASN A 243 9.46 8.37 -9.50
C ASN A 243 10.31 9.64 -9.28
N ARG A 244 11.56 9.65 -9.74
CA ARG A 244 12.43 10.83 -9.69
C ARG A 244 11.84 12.01 -10.48
N HIS A 245 11.20 11.73 -11.63
CA HIS A 245 10.50 12.76 -12.38
C HIS A 245 9.27 13.29 -11.64
N PHE A 246 8.49 12.44 -10.98
CA PHE A 246 7.38 12.90 -10.14
C PHE A 246 7.86 13.83 -9.02
N VAL A 247 8.91 13.43 -8.28
CA VAL A 247 9.47 14.24 -7.19
C VAL A 247 9.88 15.63 -7.69
N ARG A 248 10.58 15.70 -8.84
CA ARG A 248 11.05 16.98 -9.43
C ARG A 248 9.94 17.87 -9.96
N SER A 249 8.79 17.30 -10.31
CA SER A 249 7.65 18.05 -10.87
C SER A 249 6.65 18.53 -9.82
N ALA A 250 6.84 18.16 -8.56
CA ALA A 250 5.95 18.51 -7.45
C ALA A 250 6.45 19.70 -6.65
N ARG A 251 5.53 20.54 -6.16
CA ARG A 251 5.84 21.60 -5.19
C ARG A 251 5.95 21.05 -3.78
N ARG A 252 5.18 20.02 -3.47
CA ARG A 252 5.17 19.33 -2.18
C ARG A 252 5.18 17.83 -2.42
N VAL A 253 6.10 17.13 -1.76
CA VAL A 253 6.26 15.68 -1.84
C VAL A 253 5.78 15.04 -0.54
N VAL A 254 4.73 14.25 -0.62
CA VAL A 254 4.14 13.50 0.50
C VAL A 254 4.34 12.02 0.28
N VAL A 255 5.12 11.40 1.14
CA VAL A 255 5.37 9.95 1.12
C VAL A 255 4.33 9.22 1.96
N LEU A 256 3.76 8.15 1.42
CA LEU A 256 2.80 7.29 2.11
C LEU A 256 3.43 5.92 2.35
N ALA A 257 3.76 5.61 3.58
CA ALA A 257 4.46 4.38 3.92
C ALA A 257 4.01 3.81 5.26
N ASP A 258 3.61 2.53 5.27
CA ASP A 258 3.41 1.82 6.52
C ASP A 258 4.77 1.53 7.21
N HIS A 259 4.72 1.24 8.51
CA HIS A 259 5.90 1.03 9.36
C HIS A 259 6.86 -0.05 8.84
N THR A 260 6.39 -0.99 8.01
CA THR A 260 7.22 -2.07 7.47
C THR A 260 8.23 -1.59 6.41
N LYS A 261 8.07 -0.36 5.91
CA LYS A 261 8.94 0.22 4.88
C LYS A 261 10.22 0.82 5.45
N TRP A 262 10.24 1.14 6.74
CA TRP A 262 11.43 1.67 7.40
C TRP A 262 12.52 0.60 7.55
N GLY A 263 13.74 0.94 7.19
CA GLY A 263 14.89 0.04 7.20
C GLY A 263 14.98 -0.89 5.98
N THR A 264 13.99 -0.84 5.06
CA THR A 264 14.03 -1.59 3.80
C THR A 264 14.73 -0.76 2.73
N VAL A 265 15.62 -1.40 1.95
CA VAL A 265 16.34 -0.75 0.85
C VAL A 265 16.17 -1.55 -0.43
N GLY A 266 15.58 -0.92 -1.47
CA GLY A 266 15.49 -1.47 -2.82
C GLY A 266 16.75 -1.21 -3.63
N LEU A 267 16.82 -1.77 -4.84
CA LEU A 267 17.99 -1.69 -5.72
C LEU A 267 18.39 -0.25 -6.07
N SER A 268 17.42 0.66 -6.22
CA SER A 268 17.65 2.02 -6.70
C SER A 268 16.94 3.06 -5.85
N SER A 269 17.68 4.06 -5.38
CA SER A 269 17.12 5.23 -4.72
C SER A 269 16.62 6.24 -5.74
N PHE A 270 15.49 6.89 -5.45
CA PHE A 270 14.90 7.89 -6.34
C PHE A 270 14.74 9.29 -5.71
N ALA A 271 14.83 9.38 -4.38
CA ALA A 271 14.88 10.65 -3.65
C ALA A 271 15.61 10.47 -2.32
N THR A 272 16.21 11.53 -1.80
CA THR A 272 16.71 11.60 -0.43
C THR A 272 15.58 11.96 0.54
N LEU A 273 15.81 11.86 1.84
CA LEU A 273 14.81 12.29 2.82
C LEU A 273 14.60 13.81 2.79
N GLU A 274 15.63 14.58 2.49
CA GLU A 274 15.60 16.04 2.39
C GLU A 274 14.77 16.55 1.21
N GLU A 275 14.47 15.71 0.22
CA GLU A 275 13.55 16.02 -0.89
C GLU A 275 12.08 15.72 -0.56
N VAL A 276 11.79 15.28 0.67
CA VAL A 276 10.44 14.93 1.14
C VAL A 276 9.93 16.00 2.09
N ASP A 277 8.74 16.54 1.83
CA ASP A 277 8.11 17.55 2.70
C ASP A 277 7.31 16.91 3.84
N ALA A 278 6.70 15.74 3.60
CA ALA A 278 5.95 15.04 4.63
C ALA A 278 6.01 13.51 4.45
N LEU A 279 6.07 12.80 5.57
CA LEU A 279 5.83 11.35 5.62
C LEU A 279 4.55 11.09 6.42
N VAL A 280 3.60 10.40 5.80
CA VAL A 280 2.41 9.88 6.49
C VAL A 280 2.61 8.39 6.72
N THR A 281 2.59 7.97 7.98
CA THR A 281 2.83 6.59 8.41
C THR A 281 1.83 6.18 9.48
N ASP A 282 1.84 4.90 9.88
CA ASP A 282 0.98 4.38 10.93
C ASP A 282 1.67 4.33 12.31
N ALA A 283 0.89 4.03 13.35
CA ALA A 283 1.36 3.96 14.73
C ALA A 283 2.39 2.84 15.00
N GLY A 284 2.54 1.87 14.07
CA GLY A 284 3.52 0.79 14.17
C GLY A 284 4.98 1.23 14.00
N LEU A 285 5.24 2.43 13.45
CA LEU A 285 6.60 2.95 13.29
C LEU A 285 7.28 3.11 14.65
N PRO A 286 8.48 2.52 14.90
CA PRO A 286 9.18 2.62 16.17
C PRO A 286 9.51 4.07 16.57
N ALA A 287 9.51 4.36 17.88
CA ALA A 287 9.80 5.70 18.40
C ALA A 287 11.19 6.21 17.99
N THR A 288 12.18 5.33 17.93
CA THR A 288 13.54 5.65 17.46
C THR A 288 13.54 6.09 15.99
N ALA A 289 12.81 5.38 15.14
CA ALA A 289 12.64 5.74 13.73
C ALA A 289 11.90 7.07 13.57
N ARG A 290 10.85 7.31 14.39
CA ARG A 290 10.14 8.60 14.36
C ARG A 290 11.06 9.77 14.70
N ALA A 291 11.90 9.62 15.75
CA ALA A 291 12.86 10.65 16.13
C ALA A 291 13.85 10.94 14.98
N GLU A 292 14.43 9.90 14.38
CA GLU A 292 15.37 10.03 13.28
C GLU A 292 14.76 10.69 12.03
N ILE A 293 13.51 10.33 11.70
CA ILE A 293 12.78 10.93 10.59
C ILE A 293 12.48 12.40 10.88
N SER A 294 12.01 12.73 12.08
CA SER A 294 11.64 14.10 12.46
C SER A 294 12.83 15.07 12.49
N GLU A 295 14.05 14.57 12.57
CA GLU A 295 15.27 15.39 12.42
C GLU A 295 15.57 15.79 10.97
N ARG A 296 15.00 15.05 9.99
CA ARG A 296 15.34 15.19 8.56
C ARG A 296 14.18 15.70 7.70
N LEU A 297 12.94 15.41 8.09
CA LEU A 297 11.76 15.85 7.35
C LEU A 297 11.05 17.00 8.05
N PRO A 298 10.50 17.96 7.28
CA PRO A 298 9.69 19.05 7.83
C PRO A 298 8.44 18.57 8.56
N GLU A 299 7.82 17.47 8.13
CA GLU A 299 6.56 16.98 8.69
C GLU A 299 6.53 15.46 8.76
N LEU A 300 6.21 14.91 9.95
CA LEU A 300 5.91 13.50 10.17
C LEU A 300 4.49 13.37 10.72
N VAL A 301 3.61 12.74 9.95
CA VAL A 301 2.21 12.48 10.34
C VAL A 301 2.06 11.01 10.71
N VAL A 302 1.74 10.74 11.96
CA VAL A 302 1.44 9.39 12.44
C VAL A 302 -0.08 9.21 12.49
N ALA A 303 -0.60 8.42 11.57
CA ALA A 303 -2.02 8.10 11.48
C ALA A 303 -2.40 7.06 12.53
N GLY A 304 -3.46 7.36 13.28
CA GLY A 304 -4.14 6.43 14.18
C GLY A 304 -5.38 5.81 13.55
N PRO A 305 -6.09 4.98 14.33
CA PRO A 305 -7.36 4.41 13.89
C PRO A 305 -8.31 5.51 13.40
N SER A 306 -8.96 5.26 12.24
CA SER A 306 -9.84 6.24 11.58
C SER A 306 -9.15 7.49 11.00
N GLY A 307 -7.81 7.46 10.84
CA GLY A 307 -7.05 8.54 10.22
C GLY A 307 -6.89 9.78 11.12
N GLU A 308 -7.07 9.65 12.42
CA GLU A 308 -6.67 10.70 13.37
C GLU A 308 -5.14 10.86 13.36
N VAL A 309 -4.64 12.05 13.64
CA VAL A 309 -3.19 12.31 13.77
C VAL A 309 -2.82 12.14 15.24
N ILE A 310 -1.97 11.15 15.54
CA ILE A 310 -1.60 10.78 16.92
C ILE A 310 -0.38 11.58 17.43
N GLY A 311 0.41 12.20 16.55
CA GLY A 311 1.61 12.96 16.91
C GLY A 311 2.26 13.63 15.71
N ILE A 312 2.90 14.71 15.98
CA ILE A 312 3.80 15.47 15.13
C ILE A 312 5.22 15.20 15.62
#